data_df0240a3e30e7d1e6aff1cb78f70dacb
#
_entry.id   df0240a3e30e7d1e6aff1cb78f70dacb
#
_cell.length_a   1.000
_cell.length_b   1.000
_cell.length_c   1.000
_cell.angle_alpha   90.00
_cell.angle_beta   90.00
_cell.angle_gamma   90.00
#
_symmetry.space_group_name_H-M   'P 1'
#
loop_
_entity.id
_entity.type
_entity.pdbx_description
1 polymer ?
#
loop_
_entity_poly.entity_id
_entity_poly.type
_entity_poly.pdbx_seq_one_letter_code
_entity_poly.pdbx_strand_id
1 'polypeptide(L)'
;MIATFVLVLACLSPLFMAAGYARRSHLNFAQVLLWMPAAMITLFQWNTRLHGRLNDLSTGAILISNHRSSVDGFFVQMACDKPVGCLVAREYIEIPVLRHLFRFLGMIPVGRQGVDTQATKRAIREAASGRLVLMFPEGRLNTTSDLMQSCRPGAVMVAIRAGVPIVPFYLQDITFTNALLNPFVSRARVQLYVGEPIDVVKLSQGKTDKQTLGEILQICLQEIAKLAGEVDWEPQVAGRNWNR
;
A
#
# COMPACT_ATOMS: atom_id res chain seq x y z
N MET A 1 -37.27 20.97 -18.57
CA MET A 1 -36.51 20.14 -19.52
C MET A 1 -35.00 20.30 -19.41
N ILE A 2 -34.40 21.50 -19.58
CA ILE A 2 -32.95 21.72 -19.49
C ILE A 2 -32.40 21.33 -18.12
N ALA A 3 -33.02 21.76 -17.01
CA ALA A 3 -32.60 21.46 -15.65
C ALA A 3 -32.60 19.94 -15.37
N THR A 4 -33.61 19.21 -15.84
CA THR A 4 -33.70 17.75 -15.72
C THR A 4 -32.59 17.06 -16.50
N PHE A 5 -32.28 17.53 -17.71
CA PHE A 5 -31.18 17.00 -18.52
C PHE A 5 -29.82 17.23 -17.88
N VAL A 6 -29.58 18.45 -17.36
CA VAL A 6 -28.35 18.78 -16.62
C VAL A 6 -28.20 17.90 -15.37
N LEU A 7 -29.29 17.70 -14.62
CA LEU A 7 -29.29 16.84 -13.44
C LEU A 7 -28.95 15.38 -13.79
N VAL A 8 -29.56 14.86 -14.87
CA VAL A 8 -29.27 13.49 -15.35
C VAL A 8 -27.81 13.36 -15.80
N LEU A 9 -27.27 14.33 -16.54
CA LEU A 9 -25.85 14.33 -16.92
C LEU A 9 -24.93 14.41 -15.70
N ALA A 10 -25.27 15.23 -14.71
CA ALA A 10 -24.51 15.32 -13.46
C ALA A 10 -24.53 14.00 -12.68
N CYS A 11 -25.69 13.32 -12.62
CA CYS A 11 -25.82 12.01 -11.98
C CYS A 11 -25.09 10.89 -12.74
N LEU A 12 -25.01 10.97 -14.06
CA LEU A 12 -24.32 9.98 -14.90
C LEU A 12 -22.80 10.27 -15.04
N SER A 13 -22.36 11.50 -14.79
CA SER A 13 -20.96 11.90 -14.95
C SER A 13 -19.98 11.00 -14.17
N PRO A 14 -20.25 10.55 -12.92
CA PRO A 14 -19.36 9.63 -12.22
C PRO A 14 -19.20 8.29 -12.94
N LEU A 15 -20.27 7.77 -13.56
CA LEU A 15 -20.22 6.52 -14.32
C LEU A 15 -19.37 6.65 -15.59
N PHE A 16 -19.51 7.78 -16.31
CA PHE A 16 -18.65 8.06 -17.48
C PHE A 16 -17.18 8.24 -17.08
N MET A 17 -16.93 8.95 -15.97
CA MET A 17 -15.58 9.08 -15.42
C MET A 17 -15.01 7.71 -15.03
N ALA A 18 -15.79 6.87 -14.35
CA ALA A 18 -15.39 5.52 -13.97
C ALA A 18 -15.08 4.65 -15.20
N ALA A 19 -15.92 4.71 -16.23
CA ALA A 19 -15.69 3.97 -17.48
C ALA A 19 -14.44 4.47 -18.21
N GLY A 20 -14.21 5.78 -18.23
CA GLY A 20 -13.02 6.39 -18.81
C GLY A 20 -11.74 5.99 -18.06
N TYR A 21 -11.80 5.95 -16.73
CA TYR A 21 -10.67 5.53 -15.89
C TYR A 21 -10.41 4.02 -16.04
N ALA A 22 -11.45 3.17 -16.04
CA ALA A 22 -11.32 1.73 -16.22
C ALA A 22 -10.65 1.37 -17.57
N ARG A 23 -10.89 2.15 -18.62
CA ARG A 23 -10.24 1.95 -19.93
C ARG A 23 -8.76 2.31 -19.94
N ARG A 24 -8.31 3.15 -19.02
CA ARG A 24 -6.93 3.66 -18.93
C ARG A 24 -6.10 2.99 -17.82
N SER A 25 -6.75 2.21 -16.97
CA SER A 25 -6.12 1.48 -15.87
C SER A 25 -6.34 -0.02 -16.04
N HIS A 26 -5.59 -0.81 -15.30
CA HIS A 26 -5.80 -2.26 -15.20
C HIS A 26 -6.91 -2.65 -14.21
N LEU A 27 -7.71 -1.66 -13.76
CA LEU A 27 -8.88 -1.88 -12.91
C LEU A 27 -10.09 -2.22 -13.77
N ASN A 28 -10.88 -3.22 -13.38
CA ASN A 28 -12.17 -3.44 -14.02
C ASN A 28 -13.19 -2.39 -13.56
N PHE A 29 -14.30 -2.24 -14.32
CA PHE A 29 -15.31 -1.22 -14.04
C PHE A 29 -15.88 -1.30 -12.61
N ALA A 30 -16.14 -2.51 -12.09
CA ALA A 30 -16.64 -2.70 -10.73
C ALA A 30 -15.63 -2.27 -9.67
N GLN A 31 -14.33 -2.54 -9.89
CA GLN A 31 -13.25 -2.06 -9.01
C GLN A 31 -13.16 -0.55 -9.02
N VAL A 32 -13.26 0.09 -10.19
CA VAL A 32 -13.27 1.55 -10.30
C VAL A 32 -14.46 2.15 -9.57
N LEU A 33 -15.65 1.60 -9.78
CA LEU A 33 -16.87 2.09 -9.13
C LEU A 33 -16.78 2.00 -7.60
N LEU A 34 -16.21 0.93 -7.08
CA LEU A 34 -15.97 0.73 -5.65
C LEU A 34 -14.86 1.64 -5.11
N TRP A 35 -13.84 1.89 -5.92
CA TRP A 35 -12.71 2.75 -5.58
C TRP A 35 -13.08 4.25 -5.61
N MET A 36 -14.01 4.66 -6.44
CA MET A 36 -14.39 6.08 -6.61
C MET A 36 -14.70 6.82 -5.31
N PRO A 37 -15.52 6.30 -4.38
CA PRO A 37 -15.77 6.98 -3.11
C PRO A 37 -14.48 7.21 -2.30
N ALA A 38 -13.59 6.21 -2.25
CA ALA A 38 -12.30 6.34 -1.57
C ALA A 38 -11.40 7.36 -2.27
N ALA A 39 -11.36 7.38 -3.60
CA ALA A 39 -10.62 8.36 -4.38
C ALA A 39 -11.16 9.78 -4.16
N MET A 40 -12.48 9.96 -4.09
CA MET A 40 -13.09 11.27 -3.80
C MET A 40 -12.70 11.78 -2.41
N ILE A 41 -12.75 10.92 -1.38
CA ILE A 41 -12.30 11.28 -0.03
C ILE A 41 -10.81 11.65 -0.05
N THR A 42 -9.98 10.85 -0.71
CA THR A 42 -8.54 11.06 -0.80
C THR A 42 -8.19 12.39 -1.46
N LEU A 43 -8.90 12.74 -2.52
CA LEU A 43 -8.64 13.99 -3.28
C LEU A 43 -9.19 15.23 -2.57
N PHE A 44 -10.44 15.17 -2.10
CA PHE A 44 -11.15 16.37 -1.62
C PHE A 44 -11.03 16.57 -0.12
N GLN A 45 -11.14 15.51 0.68
CA GLN A 45 -11.10 15.63 2.13
C GLN A 45 -9.65 15.65 2.65
N TRP A 46 -8.79 14.77 2.08
CA TRP A 46 -7.39 14.67 2.47
C TRP A 46 -6.45 15.44 1.54
N ASN A 47 -6.98 16.18 0.57
CA ASN A 47 -6.23 17.05 -0.36
C ASN A 47 -4.88 16.42 -0.78
N THR A 48 -4.95 15.16 -1.22
CA THR A 48 -3.76 14.34 -1.48
C THR A 48 -3.03 14.83 -2.73
N ARG A 49 -1.72 15.02 -2.60
CA ARG A 49 -0.82 15.31 -3.72
C ARG A 49 0.08 14.11 -4.00
N LEU A 50 0.20 13.75 -5.27
CA LEU A 50 1.05 12.64 -5.73
C LEU A 50 2.34 13.19 -6.31
N HIS A 51 3.47 12.72 -5.78
CA HIS A 51 4.82 12.97 -6.30
C HIS A 51 5.35 11.68 -6.93
N GLY A 52 4.95 11.42 -8.15
CA GLY A 52 5.21 10.20 -8.90
C GLY A 52 4.00 9.28 -9.04
N ARG A 53 4.12 8.32 -9.93
CA ARG A 53 3.13 7.25 -10.18
C ARG A 53 3.84 5.97 -10.55
N LEU A 54 3.29 4.85 -10.12
CA LEU A 54 3.72 3.53 -10.54
C LEU A 54 2.82 3.08 -11.70
N ASN A 55 3.30 3.30 -12.91
CA ASN A 55 2.63 2.92 -14.14
C ASN A 55 3.47 1.87 -14.88
N ASP A 56 2.81 1.08 -15.71
CA ASP A 56 3.45 0.18 -16.70
C ASP A 56 4.45 -0.81 -16.14
N LEU A 57 4.35 -1.17 -14.86
CA LEU A 57 5.16 -2.25 -14.32
C LEU A 57 4.68 -3.57 -14.94
N SER A 58 5.47 -4.18 -15.82
CA SER A 58 5.12 -5.41 -16.54
C SER A 58 4.96 -6.62 -15.61
N THR A 59 5.62 -6.60 -14.46
CA THR A 59 5.58 -7.64 -13.43
C THR A 59 4.68 -7.25 -12.27
N GLY A 60 4.51 -8.13 -11.29
CA GLY A 60 4.07 -7.75 -9.96
C GLY A 60 5.14 -6.98 -9.20
N ALA A 61 4.81 -6.47 -8.04
CA ALA A 61 5.76 -5.84 -7.13
C ALA A 61 5.30 -5.95 -5.68
N ILE A 62 6.25 -5.87 -4.77
CA ILE A 62 5.98 -5.58 -3.36
C ILE A 62 6.16 -4.08 -3.16
N LEU A 63 5.08 -3.43 -2.72
CA LEU A 63 5.10 -2.01 -2.35
C LEU A 63 5.39 -1.92 -0.86
N ILE A 64 6.30 -1.04 -0.46
CA ILE A 64 6.59 -0.79 0.96
C ILE A 64 6.39 0.68 1.28
N SER A 65 5.89 0.98 2.47
CA SER A 65 5.68 2.35 2.94
C SER A 65 5.79 2.43 4.46
N ASN A 66 6.02 3.63 4.99
CA ASN A 66 5.74 3.93 6.39
C ASN A 66 4.24 3.74 6.68
N HIS A 67 3.88 3.47 7.93
CA HIS A 67 2.51 3.11 8.33
C HIS A 67 1.96 4.03 9.41
N ARG A 68 1.17 5.02 9.03
CA ARG A 68 0.65 6.07 9.92
C ARG A 68 -0.85 5.96 10.20
N SER A 69 -1.61 5.33 9.28
CA SER A 69 -3.07 5.27 9.38
C SER A 69 -3.62 3.96 8.81
N SER A 70 -4.80 3.56 9.28
CA SER A 70 -5.54 2.42 8.73
C SER A 70 -5.94 2.59 7.26
N VAL A 71 -5.87 3.82 6.73
CA VAL A 71 -6.25 4.17 5.35
C VAL A 71 -5.07 4.39 4.41
N ASP A 72 -3.84 4.13 4.84
CA ASP A 72 -2.61 4.33 4.04
C ASP A 72 -2.68 3.63 2.68
N GLY A 73 -3.31 2.46 2.62
CA GLY A 73 -3.52 1.73 1.38
C GLY A 73 -4.33 2.48 0.32
N PHE A 74 -5.21 3.40 0.72
CA PHE A 74 -5.97 4.22 -0.24
C PHE A 74 -5.07 5.21 -0.97
N PHE A 75 -4.11 5.81 -0.27
CA PHE A 75 -3.16 6.75 -0.89
C PHE A 75 -2.25 6.02 -1.87
N VAL A 76 -1.72 4.85 -1.48
CA VAL A 76 -0.86 4.05 -2.35
C VAL A 76 -1.61 3.61 -3.61
N GLN A 77 -2.88 3.18 -3.49
CA GLN A 77 -3.70 2.81 -4.66
C GLN A 77 -3.86 3.98 -5.65
N MET A 78 -3.91 5.23 -5.19
CA MET A 78 -4.05 6.39 -6.09
C MET A 78 -2.86 6.59 -7.02
N ALA A 79 -1.67 6.13 -6.63
CA ALA A 79 -0.45 6.24 -7.43
C ALA A 79 -0.22 5.02 -8.34
N CYS A 80 -1.10 4.00 -8.28
CA CYS A 80 -0.96 2.76 -9.02
C CYS A 80 -2.07 2.59 -10.06
N ASP A 81 -1.73 2.10 -11.24
CA ASP A 81 -2.67 1.77 -12.34
C ASP A 81 -3.27 0.35 -12.20
N LYS A 82 -2.65 -0.51 -11.38
CA LYS A 82 -3.11 -1.86 -11.05
C LYS A 82 -3.75 -1.91 -9.65
N PRO A 83 -4.65 -2.90 -9.40
CA PRO A 83 -5.16 -3.12 -8.05
C PRO A 83 -4.05 -3.44 -7.06
N VAL A 84 -4.05 -2.77 -5.91
CA VAL A 84 -3.11 -3.00 -4.82
C VAL A 84 -3.77 -3.88 -3.76
N GLY A 85 -3.29 -5.12 -3.61
CA GLY A 85 -3.61 -5.97 -2.46
C GLY A 85 -2.82 -5.50 -1.23
N CYS A 86 -3.44 -5.52 -0.05
CA CYS A 86 -2.78 -5.14 1.19
C CYS A 86 -2.91 -6.25 2.23
N LEU A 87 -1.91 -6.40 3.10
CA LEU A 87 -2.04 -7.25 4.28
C LEU A 87 -2.94 -6.55 5.31
N VAL A 88 -4.02 -7.22 5.70
CA VAL A 88 -5.03 -6.68 6.63
C VAL A 88 -5.21 -7.62 7.81
N ALA A 89 -5.25 -7.10 9.01
CA ALA A 89 -5.46 -7.90 10.21
C ALA A 89 -6.76 -8.72 10.09
N ARG A 90 -6.69 -10.01 10.46
CA ARG A 90 -7.75 -11.02 10.26
C ARG A 90 -9.07 -10.59 10.87
N GLU A 91 -9.04 -9.88 11.99
CA GLU A 91 -10.21 -9.39 12.71
C GLU A 91 -11.12 -8.51 11.84
N TYR A 92 -10.55 -7.71 10.94
CA TYR A 92 -11.34 -6.87 10.03
C TYR A 92 -12.03 -7.67 8.93
N ILE A 93 -11.44 -8.82 8.52
CA ILE A 93 -12.01 -9.70 7.49
C ILE A 93 -13.13 -10.58 8.06
N GLU A 94 -13.18 -10.76 9.38
CA GLU A 94 -14.25 -11.51 10.05
C GLU A 94 -15.56 -10.71 10.13
N ILE A 95 -15.52 -9.40 9.98
CA ILE A 95 -16.71 -8.55 9.87
C ILE A 95 -17.47 -8.89 8.58
N PRO A 96 -18.74 -9.38 8.64
CA PRO A 96 -19.44 -9.93 7.47
C PRO A 96 -19.51 -8.98 6.27
N VAL A 97 -19.78 -7.69 6.50
CA VAL A 97 -19.87 -6.66 5.45
C VAL A 97 -18.50 -6.43 4.81
N LEU A 98 -17.42 -6.39 5.59
CA LEU A 98 -16.05 -6.13 5.10
C LEU A 98 -15.44 -7.35 4.42
N ARG A 99 -15.87 -8.56 4.78
CA ARG A 99 -15.35 -9.83 4.22
C ARG A 99 -15.44 -9.88 2.70
N HIS A 100 -16.62 -9.57 2.15
CA HIS A 100 -16.84 -9.61 0.70
C HIS A 100 -16.07 -8.50 0.00
N LEU A 101 -16.06 -7.30 0.56
CA LEU A 101 -15.29 -6.15 0.08
C LEU A 101 -13.80 -6.45 0.02
N PHE A 102 -13.22 -6.93 1.12
CA PHE A 102 -11.79 -7.23 1.20
C PHE A 102 -11.36 -8.38 0.30
N ARG A 103 -12.23 -9.39 0.12
CA ARG A 103 -11.98 -10.45 -0.88
C ARG A 103 -11.95 -9.88 -2.30
N PHE A 104 -12.91 -9.04 -2.63
CA PHE A 104 -13.00 -8.39 -3.95
C PHE A 104 -11.79 -7.48 -4.22
N LEU A 105 -11.32 -6.75 -3.23
CA LEU A 105 -10.13 -5.90 -3.30
C LEU A 105 -8.81 -6.70 -3.26
N GLY A 106 -8.86 -8.01 -3.08
CA GLY A 106 -7.66 -8.84 -3.03
C GLY A 106 -6.84 -8.69 -1.75
N MET A 107 -7.48 -8.24 -0.64
CA MET A 107 -6.80 -8.11 0.65
C MET A 107 -6.34 -9.46 1.18
N ILE A 108 -5.20 -9.48 1.84
CA ILE A 108 -4.57 -10.69 2.39
C ILE A 108 -4.74 -10.66 3.90
N PRO A 109 -5.54 -11.58 4.49
CA PRO A 109 -5.68 -11.67 5.94
C PRO A 109 -4.37 -12.10 6.58
N VAL A 110 -3.95 -11.38 7.62
CA VAL A 110 -2.74 -11.70 8.40
C VAL A 110 -3.06 -11.76 9.88
N GLY A 111 -2.54 -12.78 10.55
CA GLY A 111 -2.58 -12.92 12.01
C GLY A 111 -1.60 -11.96 12.68
N ARG A 112 -1.97 -11.42 13.86
CA ARG A 112 -1.08 -10.51 14.61
C ARG A 112 0.00 -11.24 15.40
N GLN A 113 -0.13 -12.54 15.61
CA GLN A 113 0.81 -13.32 16.41
C GLN A 113 1.80 -14.07 15.51
N GLY A 114 3.10 -13.81 15.73
CA GLY A 114 4.17 -14.55 15.07
C GLY A 114 4.29 -14.31 13.55
N VAL A 115 4.79 -15.33 12.84
CA VAL A 115 4.92 -15.34 11.38
C VAL A 115 3.73 -16.07 10.78
N ASP A 116 2.84 -15.34 10.11
CA ASP A 116 1.73 -15.96 9.37
C ASP A 116 2.23 -16.51 8.03
N THR A 117 2.53 -17.82 8.02
CA THR A 117 3.04 -18.51 6.84
C THR A 117 2.01 -18.59 5.71
N GLN A 118 0.71 -18.59 6.00
CA GLN A 118 -0.35 -18.61 4.98
C GLN A 118 -0.46 -17.25 4.30
N ALA A 119 -0.45 -16.16 5.07
CA ALA A 119 -0.42 -14.81 4.52
C ALA A 119 0.82 -14.57 3.66
N THR A 120 1.99 -15.01 4.15
CA THR A 120 3.26 -14.94 3.41
C THR A 120 3.19 -15.70 2.07
N LYS A 121 2.74 -16.97 2.08
CA LYS A 121 2.59 -17.78 0.86
C LYS A 121 1.60 -17.14 -0.12
N ARG A 122 0.53 -16.53 0.39
CA ARG A 122 -0.44 -15.83 -0.44
C ARG A 122 0.16 -14.57 -1.06
N ALA A 123 0.87 -13.76 -0.28
CA ALA A 123 1.55 -12.57 -0.79
C ALA A 123 2.57 -12.90 -1.91
N ILE A 124 3.35 -13.97 -1.75
CA ILE A 124 4.27 -14.47 -2.77
C ILE A 124 3.51 -14.84 -4.05
N ARG A 125 2.43 -15.62 -3.96
CA ARG A 125 1.66 -16.03 -5.15
C ARG A 125 1.01 -14.86 -5.86
N GLU A 126 0.41 -13.92 -5.11
CA GLU A 126 -0.21 -12.73 -5.67
C GLU A 126 0.82 -11.87 -6.42
N ALA A 127 1.98 -11.59 -5.79
CA ALA A 127 3.04 -10.83 -6.42
C ALA A 127 3.63 -11.54 -7.66
N ALA A 128 3.90 -12.84 -7.57
CA ALA A 128 4.40 -13.63 -8.69
C ALA A 128 3.41 -13.73 -9.87
N SER A 129 2.10 -13.57 -9.60
CA SER A 129 1.05 -13.54 -10.64
C SER A 129 0.89 -12.16 -11.32
N GLY A 130 1.76 -11.19 -11.05
CA GLY A 130 1.73 -9.87 -11.66
C GLY A 130 0.95 -8.81 -10.87
N ARG A 131 0.50 -9.11 -9.63
CA ARG A 131 -0.24 -8.17 -8.78
C ARG A 131 0.67 -7.31 -7.92
N LEU A 132 0.18 -6.16 -7.51
CA LEU A 132 0.84 -5.29 -6.55
C LEU A 132 0.40 -5.69 -5.13
N VAL A 133 1.36 -5.87 -4.22
CA VAL A 133 1.09 -6.24 -2.83
C VAL A 133 1.76 -5.23 -1.90
N LEU A 134 0.95 -4.45 -1.18
CA LEU A 134 1.43 -3.48 -0.20
C LEU A 134 1.70 -4.19 1.14
N MET A 135 2.90 -3.98 1.64
CA MET A 135 3.37 -4.47 2.93
C MET A 135 4.02 -3.33 3.71
N PHE A 136 3.64 -3.17 4.96
CA PHE A 136 4.28 -2.23 5.86
C PHE A 136 5.39 -2.93 6.64
N PRO A 137 6.68 -2.56 6.45
CA PRO A 137 7.80 -3.25 7.11
C PRO A 137 7.74 -3.16 8.64
N GLU A 138 7.14 -2.11 9.18
CA GLU A 138 6.90 -1.92 10.61
C GLU A 138 5.97 -2.98 11.22
N GLY A 139 5.04 -3.51 10.43
CA GLY A 139 4.06 -4.53 10.85
C GLY A 139 3.02 -4.02 11.85
N ARG A 140 3.00 -2.73 12.14
CA ARG A 140 2.06 -2.02 13.04
C ARG A 140 2.00 -0.55 12.68
N LEU A 141 0.97 0.15 13.17
CA LEU A 141 0.89 1.60 13.02
C LEU A 141 2.02 2.29 13.79
N ASN A 142 2.69 3.22 13.15
CA ASN A 142 3.69 4.07 13.77
C ASN A 142 3.02 5.23 14.48
N THR A 143 3.07 5.20 15.81
CA THR A 143 2.50 6.21 16.71
C THR A 143 3.53 7.19 17.23
N THR A 144 4.79 7.07 16.80
CA THR A 144 5.90 7.94 17.23
C THR A 144 6.11 9.08 16.23
N SER A 145 7.00 10.02 16.57
CA SER A 145 7.48 11.06 15.66
C SER A 145 8.52 10.56 14.66
N ASP A 146 9.10 9.36 14.89
CA ASP A 146 10.13 8.80 14.02
C ASP A 146 9.58 8.54 12.61
N LEU A 147 10.44 8.64 11.61
CA LEU A 147 10.09 8.34 10.22
C LEU A 147 9.45 6.97 10.08
N MET A 148 10.10 5.95 10.63
CA MET A 148 9.60 4.58 10.74
C MET A 148 10.07 3.95 12.05
N GLN A 149 9.26 3.06 12.59
CA GLN A 149 9.67 2.21 13.69
C GLN A 149 10.57 1.06 13.20
N SER A 150 11.04 0.24 14.14
CA SER A 150 11.82 -0.96 13.85
C SER A 150 11.12 -1.88 12.84
N CYS A 151 11.78 -2.17 11.72
CA CYS A 151 11.23 -2.85 10.55
C CYS A 151 11.68 -4.30 10.42
N ARG A 152 10.84 -5.13 9.83
CA ARG A 152 11.08 -6.56 9.60
C ARG A 152 11.36 -6.87 8.13
N PRO A 153 12.24 -7.83 7.82
CA PRO A 153 12.60 -8.17 6.43
C PRO A 153 11.56 -9.02 5.69
N GLY A 154 10.32 -9.15 6.22
CA GLY A 154 9.28 -9.96 5.62
C GLY A 154 8.94 -9.56 4.18
N ALA A 155 8.85 -8.27 3.89
CA ALA A 155 8.60 -7.75 2.55
C ALA A 155 9.71 -8.12 1.56
N VAL A 156 10.97 -8.00 1.98
CA VAL A 156 12.14 -8.38 1.17
C VAL A 156 12.11 -9.88 0.84
N MET A 157 11.86 -10.72 1.86
CA MET A 157 11.74 -12.17 1.66
C MET A 157 10.62 -12.53 0.67
N VAL A 158 9.46 -11.87 0.77
CA VAL A 158 8.33 -12.10 -0.13
C VAL A 158 8.70 -11.69 -1.56
N ALA A 159 9.33 -10.52 -1.75
CA ALA A 159 9.74 -10.02 -3.06
C ALA A 159 10.76 -10.96 -3.75
N ILE A 160 11.80 -11.38 -3.04
CA ILE A 160 12.81 -12.31 -3.57
C ILE A 160 12.16 -13.64 -3.98
N ARG A 161 11.31 -14.22 -3.12
CA ARG A 161 10.64 -15.49 -3.41
C ARG A 161 9.60 -15.41 -4.53
N ALA A 162 9.00 -14.24 -4.72
CA ALA A 162 8.08 -13.98 -5.82
C ALA A 162 8.79 -13.62 -7.14
N GLY A 163 10.09 -13.33 -7.10
CA GLY A 163 10.86 -12.90 -8.27
C GLY A 163 10.48 -11.50 -8.77
N VAL A 164 10.10 -10.58 -7.86
CA VAL A 164 9.59 -9.24 -8.21
C VAL A 164 10.37 -8.13 -7.49
N PRO A 165 10.38 -6.90 -8.03
CA PRO A 165 11.01 -5.76 -7.36
C PRO A 165 10.23 -5.31 -6.12
N ILE A 166 10.92 -4.50 -5.29
CA ILE A 166 10.30 -3.68 -4.26
C ILE A 166 10.19 -2.25 -4.77
N VAL A 167 9.03 -1.61 -4.55
CA VAL A 167 8.84 -0.19 -4.82
C VAL A 167 8.59 0.54 -3.50
N PRO A 168 9.47 1.49 -3.13
CA PRO A 168 9.31 2.28 -1.91
C PRO A 168 8.31 3.42 -2.13
N PHE A 169 7.47 3.66 -1.12
CA PHE A 169 6.55 4.77 -1.02
C PHE A 169 6.79 5.51 0.29
N TYR A 170 6.57 6.82 0.28
CA TYR A 170 6.57 7.62 1.50
C TYR A 170 5.29 8.43 1.61
N LEU A 171 4.65 8.35 2.76
CA LEU A 171 3.44 9.08 3.11
C LEU A 171 3.75 10.14 4.15
N GLN A 172 3.53 11.42 3.79
CA GLN A 172 3.77 12.58 4.63
C GLN A 172 2.45 13.23 5.06
N ASP A 173 2.45 13.89 6.22
CA ASP A 173 1.35 14.69 6.77
C ASP A 173 0.04 13.92 7.00
N ILE A 174 0.15 12.60 7.21
CA ILE A 174 -0.98 11.80 7.64
C ILE A 174 -1.21 12.01 9.13
N THR A 175 -2.41 12.44 9.47
CA THR A 175 -2.84 12.49 10.87
C THR A 175 -2.95 11.06 11.40
N PHE A 176 -2.11 10.73 12.38
CA PHE A 176 -2.16 9.45 13.06
C PHE A 176 -3.54 9.25 13.72
N THR A 177 -4.13 8.08 13.50
CA THR A 177 -5.36 7.69 14.17
C THR A 177 -5.49 6.16 14.27
N ASN A 178 -5.76 5.69 15.49
CA ASN A 178 -6.05 4.29 15.78
C ASN A 178 -7.49 3.90 15.45
N ALA A 179 -8.39 4.88 15.29
CA ALA A 179 -9.78 4.61 15.05
C ALA A 179 -10.04 4.37 13.56
N LEU A 180 -10.71 3.29 13.24
CA LEU A 180 -11.03 2.92 11.84
C LEU A 180 -11.80 4.00 11.09
N LEU A 181 -12.68 4.73 11.76
CA LEU A 181 -13.56 5.74 11.16
C LEU A 181 -13.04 7.18 11.25
N ASN A 182 -12.14 7.49 12.18
CA ASN A 182 -11.60 8.84 12.36
C ASN A 182 -10.96 9.44 11.10
N PRO A 183 -10.22 8.70 10.28
CA PRO A 183 -9.66 9.26 9.05
C PRO A 183 -10.73 9.83 8.13
N PHE A 184 -11.92 9.21 8.09
CA PHE A 184 -13.00 9.62 7.20
C PHE A 184 -13.70 10.92 7.61
N VAL A 185 -13.50 11.40 8.83
CA VAL A 185 -14.04 12.67 9.31
C VAL A 185 -12.98 13.75 9.52
N SER A 186 -11.70 13.39 9.43
CA SER A 186 -10.56 14.29 9.61
C SER A 186 -10.11 14.89 8.28
N ARG A 187 -9.73 16.18 8.30
CA ARG A 187 -9.06 16.80 7.15
C ARG A 187 -7.56 16.62 7.28
N ALA A 188 -6.89 16.36 6.15
CA ALA A 188 -5.43 16.26 6.08
C ALA A 188 -4.93 16.89 4.77
N ARG A 189 -3.61 17.04 4.64
CA ARG A 189 -2.94 17.45 3.39
C ARG A 189 -1.85 16.42 3.09
N VAL A 190 -2.29 15.23 2.69
CA VAL A 190 -1.38 14.10 2.51
C VAL A 190 -0.53 14.29 1.26
N GLN A 191 0.75 14.00 1.38
CA GLN A 191 1.65 13.92 0.24
C GLN A 191 2.16 12.49 0.11
N LEU A 192 2.06 11.93 -1.10
CA LEU A 192 2.55 10.60 -1.43
C LEU A 192 3.70 10.70 -2.42
N TYR A 193 4.84 10.17 -2.03
CA TYR A 193 6.03 10.06 -2.86
C TYR A 193 6.20 8.62 -3.31
N VAL A 194 6.56 8.44 -4.58
CA VAL A 194 6.81 7.13 -5.21
C VAL A 194 8.27 7.07 -5.62
N GLY A 195 8.98 6.05 -5.13
CA GLY A 195 10.37 5.82 -5.49
C GLY A 195 10.53 4.85 -6.66
N GLU A 196 11.76 4.68 -7.10
CA GLU A 196 12.11 3.77 -8.18
C GLU A 196 12.07 2.30 -7.72
N PRO A 197 11.69 1.37 -8.62
CA PRO A 197 11.72 -0.04 -8.32
C PRO A 197 13.14 -0.55 -8.00
N ILE A 198 13.28 -1.26 -6.90
CA ILE A 198 14.54 -1.85 -6.42
C ILE A 198 14.56 -3.33 -6.81
N ASP A 199 15.53 -3.76 -7.59
CA ASP A 199 15.72 -5.16 -7.97
C ASP A 199 16.36 -5.96 -6.81
N VAL A 200 15.55 -6.31 -5.83
CA VAL A 200 15.97 -7.08 -4.65
C VAL A 200 16.36 -8.52 -5.00
N VAL A 201 15.88 -9.04 -6.12
CA VAL A 201 16.26 -10.39 -6.60
C VAL A 201 17.72 -10.39 -7.01
N LYS A 202 18.14 -9.39 -7.79
CA LYS A 202 19.55 -9.21 -8.16
C LYS A 202 20.42 -8.92 -6.94
N LEU A 203 19.97 -8.05 -6.02
CA LEU A 203 20.72 -7.74 -4.81
C LEU A 203 20.95 -8.97 -3.91
N SER A 204 19.98 -9.88 -3.86
CA SER A 204 20.07 -11.08 -3.02
C SER A 204 21.09 -12.10 -3.51
N GLN A 205 21.44 -12.09 -4.81
CA GLN A 205 22.31 -13.09 -5.44
C GLN A 205 21.88 -14.53 -5.13
N GLY A 206 20.55 -14.75 -5.00
CA GLY A 206 19.97 -16.04 -4.63
C GLY A 206 20.03 -16.40 -3.15
N LYS A 207 20.57 -15.53 -2.30
CA LYS A 207 20.64 -15.75 -0.85
C LYS A 207 19.37 -15.23 -0.16
N THR A 208 18.93 -15.94 0.88
CA THR A 208 17.77 -15.55 1.70
C THR A 208 18.06 -15.74 3.21
N ASP A 209 19.34 -15.72 3.57
CA ASP A 209 19.75 -15.73 4.98
C ASP A 209 19.40 -14.41 5.68
N LYS A 210 19.43 -14.44 7.01
CA LYS A 210 18.99 -13.30 7.84
C LYS A 210 19.83 -12.04 7.60
N GLN A 211 21.14 -12.18 7.35
CA GLN A 211 22.02 -11.05 7.13
C GLN A 211 21.70 -10.38 5.79
N THR A 212 21.67 -11.14 4.71
CA THR A 212 21.32 -10.64 3.36
C THR A 212 19.96 -9.95 3.33
N LEU A 213 18.94 -10.56 3.96
CA LEU A 213 17.61 -9.95 4.04
C LEU A 213 17.62 -8.63 4.84
N GLY A 214 18.43 -8.54 5.89
CA GLY A 214 18.58 -7.33 6.70
C GLY A 214 19.26 -6.20 5.92
N GLU A 215 20.34 -6.51 5.22
CA GLU A 215 21.09 -5.54 4.39
C GLU A 215 20.22 -4.97 3.25
N ILE A 216 19.48 -5.84 2.55
CA ILE A 216 18.55 -5.40 1.50
C ILE A 216 17.42 -4.56 2.09
N LEU A 217 16.88 -4.94 3.26
CA LEU A 217 15.87 -4.13 3.93
C LEU A 217 16.41 -2.73 4.25
N GLN A 218 17.63 -2.59 4.76
CA GLN A 218 18.23 -1.29 5.01
C GLN A 218 18.30 -0.43 3.76
N ILE A 219 18.70 -1.00 2.62
CA ILE A 219 18.68 -0.29 1.34
C ILE A 219 17.27 0.22 1.01
N CYS A 220 16.27 -0.66 1.13
CA CYS A 220 14.88 -0.29 0.85
C CYS A 220 14.34 0.80 1.77
N LEU A 221 14.69 0.76 3.06
CA LEU A 221 14.27 1.77 4.05
C LEU A 221 14.99 3.10 3.84
N GLN A 222 16.25 3.09 3.42
CA GLN A 222 16.97 4.31 3.06
C GLN A 222 16.36 5.00 1.83
N GLU A 223 15.82 4.26 0.86
CA GLU A 223 15.09 4.88 -0.24
C GLU A 223 13.81 5.57 0.26
N ILE A 224 13.09 5.02 1.25
CA ILE A 224 11.97 5.72 1.90
C ILE A 224 12.45 6.99 2.61
N ALA A 225 13.58 6.93 3.32
CA ALA A 225 14.17 8.10 3.98
C ALA A 225 14.57 9.20 3.00
N LYS A 226 15.13 8.84 1.85
CA LYS A 226 15.43 9.81 0.77
C LYS A 226 14.15 10.47 0.24
N LEU A 227 13.07 9.73 0.05
CA LEU A 227 11.77 10.29 -0.35
C LEU A 227 11.21 11.24 0.71
N ALA A 228 11.52 11.01 1.98
CA ALA A 228 11.16 11.89 3.09
C ALA A 228 12.06 13.14 3.22
N GLY A 229 13.21 13.18 2.50
CA GLY A 229 14.24 14.20 2.67
C GLY A 229 15.13 13.98 3.91
N GLU A 230 15.04 12.82 4.55
CA GLU A 230 15.79 12.45 5.77
C GLU A 230 16.96 11.52 5.44
N VAL A 231 17.96 12.00 4.69
CA VAL A 231 19.06 11.19 4.13
C VAL A 231 19.96 10.59 5.22
N ASP A 232 20.06 11.24 6.39
CA ASP A 232 20.89 10.83 7.51
C ASP A 232 20.15 9.92 8.50
N TRP A 233 18.89 9.57 8.20
CA TRP A 233 18.10 8.68 9.04
C TRP A 233 18.66 7.24 8.98
N GLU A 234 18.87 6.65 10.15
CA GLU A 234 19.38 5.28 10.27
C GLU A 234 18.24 4.26 10.46
N PRO A 235 18.05 3.32 9.50
CA PRO A 235 17.04 2.29 9.59
C PRO A 235 17.25 1.34 10.78
N GLN A 236 16.23 1.10 11.56
CA GLN A 236 16.22 0.11 12.62
C GLN A 236 15.64 -1.21 12.12
N VAL A 237 16.49 -2.24 12.01
CA VAL A 237 16.05 -3.60 11.65
C VAL A 237 15.72 -4.38 12.91
N ALA A 238 14.50 -4.91 12.99
CA ALA A 238 14.03 -5.68 14.13
C ALA A 238 14.82 -6.98 14.30
N GLY A 239 15.32 -7.19 15.51
CA GLY A 239 15.99 -8.42 15.93
C GLY A 239 15.02 -9.59 16.20
N ARG A 240 15.55 -10.73 16.72
CA ARG A 240 14.77 -11.94 17.05
C ARG A 240 13.66 -11.71 18.12
N ASN A 241 13.79 -10.68 18.97
CA ASN A 241 12.91 -10.43 20.13
C ASN A 241 11.78 -9.43 19.85
N TRP A 242 11.24 -9.45 18.65
CA TRP A 242 10.13 -8.59 18.24
C TRP A 242 8.85 -8.71 19.10
N ASN A 243 8.63 -9.82 19.78
CA ASN A 243 7.41 -10.13 20.54
C ASN A 243 7.36 -9.54 21.98
N ARG A 244 8.11 -8.49 22.27
CA ARG A 244 8.03 -7.79 23.54
C ARG A 244 7.59 -6.34 23.38
#